data_8323f4b53656117ec0eeeae5fc5cb2f3
#
_entry.id   8323f4b53656117ec0eeeae5fc5cb2f3
#
_cell.length_a   1.000
_cell.length_b   1.000
_cell.length_c   1.000
_cell.angle_alpha   90.00
_cell.angle_beta   90.00
_cell.angle_gamma   90.00
#
_symmetry.space_group_name_H-M   'P 1'
#
loop_
_entity.id
_entity.type
_entity.pdbx_description
1 polymer ?
#
loop_
_entity_poly.entity_id
_entity_poly.type
_entity_poly.pdbx_seq_one_letter_code
_entity_poly.pdbx_strand_id
1 'polypeptide(L)'
;MRVRRRGLRMSGAGCLAMVLLAGCGMGSGSDKGEVVLRVVAADYGEGPLDSSTTFWKHLAYRYGKANPGVRVEVTVLSWNDVDAKVAEMVEKGRAPDIAQIGAYADFAAAGKLYPADELLSVRTEADLLAPLADAGRVHGDQYGLPFVASTRLMFYNTDLLEDAGVIAKGAAWQPRTWAELTAAAKKLKENGVRTPIALPLGPEEAQAESMQWMLAGGGGITNDSEGYVIDSTANVKTFEYLRDDLVGAGLTGPDEPGGLDRRRAFEAFTDGQVGILNGHPTLVQQAHAKGIKLGMVPLPTTDGSEPRAMGVADWIMAFKNGHPKESGAFLDYLYEEKNVTAFTAKYGLLPVTTSGYRRMLDSDDPKTAPLKVFLRALPSSRLYPVGKKSWAGVSAEFKKSVGGAVAPDGRPADVLADIAESARKAEGTP
;
A
#
# COMPACT_ATOMS: atom_id res chain seq x y z
N MET A 1 66.09 -27.14 -13.53
CA MET A 1 66.88 -27.27 -12.29
C MET A 1 65.90 -27.60 -11.20
N ARG A 2 65.61 -28.79 -10.92
CA ARG A 2 66.06 -29.74 -9.87
C ARG A 2 66.55 -29.00 -8.61
N VAL A 3 65.83 -29.20 -7.46
CA VAL A 3 66.28 -30.04 -6.36
C VAL A 3 65.13 -30.29 -5.38
N ARG A 4 64.93 -31.55 -5.11
CA ARG A 4 64.17 -32.27 -4.06
C ARG A 4 64.85 -32.15 -2.71
N ARG A 5 64.08 -32.37 -1.61
CA ARG A 5 64.30 -33.38 -0.54
C ARG A 5 63.38 -33.05 0.63
N ARG A 6 62.44 -33.93 1.01
CA ARG A 6 62.52 -35.03 2.05
C ARG A 6 62.77 -34.41 3.43
N GLY A 7 61.97 -34.52 4.45
CA GLY A 7 61.18 -35.61 4.98
C GLY A 7 61.62 -35.82 6.43
N LEU A 8 60.75 -35.87 7.42
CA LEU A 8 60.95 -36.77 8.59
C LEU A 8 59.67 -36.91 9.39
N ARG A 9 59.24 -38.13 9.59
CA ARG A 9 58.25 -38.59 10.56
C ARG A 9 58.92 -38.69 11.91
N MET A 10 58.15 -38.37 12.99
CA MET A 10 58.40 -39.04 14.27
C MET A 10 57.12 -39.14 15.09
N SER A 11 56.77 -40.36 15.38
CA SER A 11 55.67 -40.78 16.25
C SER A 11 56.10 -40.66 17.72
N GLY A 12 55.15 -40.34 18.61
CA GLY A 12 55.35 -40.39 20.02
C GLY A 12 54.01 -40.61 20.72
N ALA A 13 53.77 -41.84 21.15
CA ALA A 13 52.64 -42.26 21.99
C ALA A 13 52.92 -41.95 23.46
N GLY A 14 51.89 -41.62 24.22
CA GLY A 14 52.06 -41.50 25.68
C GLY A 14 50.76 -41.18 26.44
N CYS A 15 50.06 -42.19 26.87
CA CYS A 15 49.35 -42.40 28.14
C CYS A 15 48.39 -41.40 28.76
N LEU A 16 47.15 -41.78 28.73
CA LEU A 16 46.20 -42.03 29.85
C LEU A 16 46.38 -41.20 31.13
N ALA A 17 45.39 -40.42 31.51
CA ALA A 17 44.89 -40.23 32.87
C ALA A 17 43.44 -39.90 32.86
N MET A 18 42.55 -40.85 33.18
CA MET A 18 41.18 -40.67 33.61
C MET A 18 41.16 -39.96 34.95
N VAL A 19 40.42 -38.84 35.05
CA VAL A 19 39.91 -38.36 36.33
C VAL A 19 38.40 -38.17 36.16
N LEU A 20 37.66 -39.11 36.69
CA LEU A 20 36.25 -39.04 36.97
C LEU A 20 36.05 -38.09 38.17
N LEU A 21 35.41 -36.94 37.93
CA LEU A 21 34.78 -36.19 39.02
C LEU A 21 33.31 -35.98 38.61
N ALA A 22 32.46 -36.78 39.25
CA ALA A 22 31.03 -36.60 39.28
C ALA A 22 30.73 -35.31 40.04
N GLY A 23 30.14 -34.33 39.32
CA GLY A 23 29.56 -33.13 39.89
C GLY A 23 28.14 -33.02 39.38
N CYS A 24 27.16 -33.51 40.16
CA CYS A 24 25.76 -33.20 39.98
C CYS A 24 25.56 -31.71 40.17
N GLY A 25 25.19 -31.02 39.12
CA GLY A 25 24.67 -29.68 39.12
C GLY A 25 23.47 -29.66 38.20
N MET A 26 22.27 -29.94 38.75
CA MET A 26 21.00 -29.68 38.07
C MET A 26 20.89 -28.18 37.84
N GLY A 27 20.94 -27.78 36.57
CA GLY A 27 20.60 -26.50 36.06
C GLY A 27 20.15 -26.70 34.63
N SER A 28 18.93 -27.23 34.40
CA SER A 28 18.28 -27.24 33.11
C SER A 28 17.81 -25.79 32.80
N GLY A 29 18.75 -24.91 32.51
CA GLY A 29 18.53 -23.75 31.69
C GLY A 29 18.52 -24.25 30.25
N SER A 30 17.34 -24.47 29.67
CA SER A 30 17.22 -24.54 28.22
C SER A 30 17.70 -23.19 27.68
N ASP A 31 18.90 -23.15 27.17
CA ASP A 31 19.36 -22.10 26.27
C ASP A 31 18.45 -22.17 25.03
N LYS A 32 17.26 -21.57 25.13
CA LYS A 32 16.45 -21.31 23.96
C LYS A 32 17.23 -20.24 23.19
N GLY A 33 17.87 -20.67 22.11
CA GLY A 33 18.55 -19.74 21.21
C GLY A 33 17.63 -18.55 20.87
N GLU A 34 18.23 -17.39 20.67
CA GLU A 34 17.51 -16.17 20.29
C GLU A 34 16.67 -16.44 19.03
N VAL A 35 15.36 -16.16 19.11
CA VAL A 35 14.47 -16.22 17.94
C VAL A 35 14.65 -14.93 17.13
N VAL A 36 14.94 -15.08 15.84
CA VAL A 36 15.07 -13.96 14.91
C VAL A 36 13.85 -13.89 14.02
N LEU A 37 12.98 -12.90 14.25
CA LEU A 37 11.86 -12.61 13.38
C LEU A 37 12.31 -11.71 12.22
N ARG A 38 12.11 -12.16 10.99
CA ARG A 38 12.37 -11.41 9.76
C ARG A 38 11.08 -10.75 9.30
N VAL A 39 11.10 -9.42 9.26
CA VAL A 39 9.96 -8.60 8.84
C VAL A 39 10.31 -7.88 7.54
N VAL A 40 9.45 -7.97 6.54
CA VAL A 40 9.54 -7.18 5.31
C VAL A 40 8.38 -6.19 5.30
N ALA A 41 8.68 -4.91 5.08
CA ALA A 41 7.69 -3.85 5.07
C ALA A 41 7.86 -2.93 3.86
N ALA A 42 6.77 -2.30 3.42
CA ALA A 42 6.82 -1.28 2.41
C ALA A 42 7.25 0.09 2.98
N ASP A 43 7.86 0.91 2.14
CA ASP A 43 8.27 2.26 2.51
C ASP A 43 7.18 3.28 2.24
N TYR A 44 6.86 4.09 3.26
CA TYR A 44 5.88 5.17 3.18
C TYR A 44 6.53 6.56 3.05
N GLY A 45 7.85 6.63 3.19
CA GLY A 45 8.59 7.88 3.04
C GLY A 45 8.79 8.26 1.58
N GLU A 46 8.84 9.55 1.30
CA GLU A 46 9.11 10.08 -0.04
C GLU A 46 10.61 10.10 -0.36
N GLY A 47 11.46 9.91 0.65
CA GLY A 47 12.91 9.88 0.47
C GLY A 47 13.65 9.31 1.67
N PRO A 48 14.99 9.25 1.62
CA PRO A 48 15.80 8.61 2.67
C PRO A 48 15.63 9.20 4.07
N LEU A 49 15.25 10.48 4.18
CA LEU A 49 15.14 11.18 5.46
C LEU A 49 13.84 10.89 6.21
N ASP A 50 12.76 10.58 5.48
CA ASP A 50 11.45 10.28 6.04
C ASP A 50 11.00 8.84 5.83
N SER A 51 11.87 7.99 5.26
CA SER A 51 11.65 6.56 5.11
C SER A 51 11.10 5.89 6.38
N SER A 52 10.17 4.97 6.20
CA SER A 52 9.61 4.18 7.30
C SER A 52 10.62 3.24 7.97
N THR A 53 11.81 3.07 7.39
CA THR A 53 12.92 2.28 7.95
C THR A 53 13.25 2.69 9.39
N THR A 54 13.29 4.00 9.68
CA THR A 54 13.60 4.49 11.02
C THR A 54 12.52 4.12 12.03
N PHE A 55 11.24 4.24 11.65
CA PHE A 55 10.12 3.83 12.50
C PHE A 55 10.20 2.33 12.82
N TRP A 56 10.33 1.51 11.79
CA TRP A 56 10.40 0.04 11.93
C TRP A 56 11.58 -0.41 12.80
N LYS A 57 12.77 0.16 12.58
CA LYS A 57 13.95 -0.14 13.40
C LYS A 57 13.78 0.24 14.87
N HIS A 58 13.15 1.40 15.15
CA HIS A 58 12.85 1.81 16.51
C HIS A 58 11.80 0.90 17.17
N LEU A 59 10.77 0.51 16.42
CA LEU A 59 9.75 -0.43 16.91
C LEU A 59 10.39 -1.77 17.27
N ALA A 60 11.16 -2.35 16.34
CA ALA A 60 11.89 -3.62 16.53
C ALA A 60 12.83 -3.57 17.74
N TYR A 61 13.60 -2.49 17.88
CA TYR A 61 14.51 -2.29 19.01
C TYR A 61 13.76 -2.25 20.36
N ARG A 62 12.67 -1.47 20.44
CA ARG A 62 11.87 -1.38 21.67
C ARG A 62 11.23 -2.71 22.04
N TYR A 63 10.71 -3.43 21.03
CA TYR A 63 10.15 -4.76 21.23
C TYR A 63 11.17 -5.75 21.75
N GLY A 64 12.34 -5.86 21.11
CA GLY A 64 13.40 -6.77 21.55
C GLY A 64 13.91 -6.47 22.95
N LYS A 65 13.97 -5.17 23.31
CA LYS A 65 14.34 -4.76 24.68
C LYS A 65 13.33 -5.23 25.75
N ALA A 66 12.04 -5.24 25.39
CA ALA A 66 10.95 -5.68 26.29
C ALA A 66 10.77 -7.22 26.28
N ASN A 67 11.28 -7.91 25.26
CA ASN A 67 11.10 -9.34 25.03
C ASN A 67 12.47 -10.04 24.86
N PRO A 68 13.25 -10.23 25.95
CA PRO A 68 14.53 -10.93 25.87
C PRO A 68 14.39 -12.30 25.22
N GLY A 69 15.29 -12.63 24.28
CA GLY A 69 15.26 -13.87 23.49
C GLY A 69 14.55 -13.75 22.13
N VAL A 70 14.00 -12.56 21.80
CA VAL A 70 13.45 -12.29 20.46
C VAL A 70 14.14 -11.08 19.85
N ARG A 71 14.69 -11.23 18.66
CA ARG A 71 15.26 -10.14 17.85
C ARG A 71 14.45 -9.98 16.57
N VAL A 72 14.09 -8.75 16.24
CA VAL A 72 13.33 -8.44 15.03
C VAL A 72 14.23 -7.74 14.02
N GLU A 73 14.40 -8.35 12.86
CA GLU A 73 15.13 -7.80 11.71
C GLU A 73 14.14 -7.28 10.67
N VAL A 74 14.20 -5.99 10.36
CA VAL A 74 13.28 -5.37 9.41
C VAL A 74 14.01 -4.96 8.13
N THR A 75 13.47 -5.39 7.00
CA THR A 75 13.83 -4.93 5.66
C THR A 75 12.68 -4.09 5.13
N VAL A 76 12.97 -2.85 4.75
CA VAL A 76 11.99 -1.93 4.14
C VAL A 76 12.30 -1.77 2.66
N LEU A 77 11.29 -1.96 1.82
CA LEU A 77 11.39 -1.93 0.35
C LEU A 77 10.39 -0.93 -0.23
N SER A 78 10.66 -0.45 -1.43
CA SER A 78 9.72 0.44 -2.14
C SER A 78 8.43 -0.30 -2.50
N TRP A 79 7.34 0.44 -2.67
CA TRP A 79 6.07 -0.12 -3.18
C TRP A 79 6.18 -0.69 -4.60
N ASN A 80 7.19 -0.27 -5.38
CA ASN A 80 7.47 -0.86 -6.70
C ASN A 80 8.03 -2.29 -6.61
N ASP A 81 8.68 -2.63 -5.49
CA ASP A 81 9.47 -3.84 -5.38
C ASP A 81 8.94 -4.85 -4.34
N VAL A 82 8.25 -4.39 -3.29
CA VAL A 82 7.98 -5.20 -2.10
C VAL A 82 7.16 -6.45 -2.40
N ASP A 83 6.09 -6.33 -3.18
CA ASP A 83 5.21 -7.47 -3.52
C ASP A 83 6.00 -8.55 -4.29
N ALA A 84 6.73 -8.15 -5.34
CA ALA A 84 7.55 -9.04 -6.15
C ALA A 84 8.68 -9.70 -5.35
N LYS A 85 9.31 -8.92 -4.44
CA LYS A 85 10.38 -9.44 -3.59
C LYS A 85 9.90 -10.45 -2.57
N VAL A 86 8.74 -10.23 -1.94
CA VAL A 86 8.16 -11.19 -1.01
C VAL A 86 7.76 -12.46 -1.77
N ALA A 87 7.14 -12.36 -2.94
CA ALA A 87 6.82 -13.52 -3.78
C ALA A 87 8.09 -14.32 -4.14
N GLU A 88 9.15 -13.66 -4.59
CA GLU A 88 10.46 -14.29 -4.87
C GLU A 88 11.04 -15.03 -3.63
N MET A 89 10.93 -14.40 -2.45
CA MET A 89 11.40 -15.02 -1.20
C MET A 89 10.60 -16.28 -0.86
N VAL A 90 9.28 -16.26 -1.03
CA VAL A 90 8.38 -17.40 -0.78
C VAL A 90 8.67 -18.54 -1.76
N GLU A 91 8.82 -18.25 -3.06
CA GLU A 91 9.15 -19.23 -4.10
C GLU A 91 10.49 -19.94 -3.82
N LYS A 92 11.47 -19.19 -3.31
CA LYS A 92 12.80 -19.73 -2.94
C LYS A 92 12.84 -20.43 -1.57
N GLY A 93 11.70 -20.62 -0.91
CA GLY A 93 11.64 -21.25 0.42
C GLY A 93 12.29 -20.41 1.52
N ARG A 94 12.35 -19.10 1.37
CA ARG A 94 12.96 -18.14 2.31
C ARG A 94 11.97 -17.03 2.68
N ALA A 95 10.69 -17.41 2.83
CA ALA A 95 9.65 -16.47 3.25
C ALA A 95 10.08 -15.69 4.51
N PRO A 96 9.74 -14.40 4.65
CA PRO A 96 9.88 -13.71 5.92
C PRO A 96 8.94 -14.33 6.98
N ASP A 97 9.12 -14.02 8.25
CA ASP A 97 8.13 -14.38 9.27
C ASP A 97 6.88 -13.51 9.16
N ILE A 98 7.08 -12.22 8.89
CA ILE A 98 6.00 -11.25 8.71
C ILE A 98 6.29 -10.42 7.47
N ALA A 99 5.28 -10.19 6.62
CA ALA A 99 5.35 -9.24 5.53
C ALA A 99 4.21 -8.22 5.59
N GLN A 100 4.50 -6.99 5.19
CA GLN A 100 3.51 -5.95 4.96
C GLN A 100 3.56 -5.57 3.47
N ILE A 101 2.53 -5.98 2.72
CA ILE A 101 2.44 -5.90 1.26
C ILE A 101 1.01 -5.65 0.80
N GLY A 102 0.81 -5.47 -0.52
CA GLY A 102 -0.48 -5.13 -1.12
C GLY A 102 -1.47 -6.29 -1.31
N ALA A 103 -1.02 -7.55 -1.24
CA ALA A 103 -1.87 -8.73 -1.47
C ALA A 103 -1.44 -9.90 -0.58
N TYR A 104 -2.39 -10.80 -0.27
CA TYR A 104 -2.14 -11.91 0.66
C TYR A 104 -2.87 -13.22 0.25
N ALA A 105 -3.94 -13.13 -0.54
CA ALA A 105 -4.88 -14.24 -0.74
C ALA A 105 -4.28 -15.42 -1.51
N ASP A 106 -3.34 -15.18 -2.40
CA ASP A 106 -2.58 -16.21 -3.11
C ASP A 106 -1.70 -17.03 -2.15
N PHE A 107 -1.03 -16.37 -1.20
CA PHE A 107 -0.27 -17.04 -0.15
C PHE A 107 -1.18 -17.81 0.83
N ALA A 108 -2.35 -17.24 1.17
CA ALA A 108 -3.36 -17.91 1.99
C ALA A 108 -3.89 -19.18 1.28
N ALA A 109 -4.28 -19.07 0.01
CA ALA A 109 -4.74 -20.19 -0.81
C ALA A 109 -3.68 -21.29 -0.98
N ALA A 110 -2.39 -20.90 -1.00
CA ALA A 110 -1.27 -21.85 -1.02
C ALA A 110 -0.93 -22.45 0.36
N GLY A 111 -1.69 -22.11 1.43
CA GLY A 111 -1.48 -22.60 2.79
C GLY A 111 -0.20 -22.10 3.46
N LYS A 112 0.34 -20.96 3.00
CA LYS A 112 1.61 -20.41 3.46
C LYS A 112 1.49 -19.49 4.68
N LEU A 113 0.27 -19.05 5.02
CA LEU A 113 0.02 -18.06 6.07
C LEU A 113 -0.61 -18.70 7.30
N TYR A 114 -0.32 -18.14 8.47
CA TYR A 114 -1.09 -18.38 9.69
C TYR A 114 -2.37 -17.57 9.66
N PRO A 115 -3.52 -18.11 10.07
CA PRO A 115 -4.72 -17.33 10.29
C PRO A 115 -4.59 -16.43 11.53
N ALA A 116 -5.43 -15.39 11.61
CA ALA A 116 -5.34 -14.37 12.65
C ALA A 116 -5.55 -14.93 14.07
N ASP A 117 -6.46 -15.88 14.24
CA ASP A 117 -6.80 -16.52 15.52
C ASP A 117 -5.65 -17.40 16.09
N GLU A 118 -4.72 -17.84 15.25
CA GLU A 118 -3.47 -18.47 15.69
C GLU A 118 -2.39 -17.46 16.13
N LEU A 119 -2.56 -16.17 15.80
CA LEU A 119 -1.53 -15.12 15.95
C LEU A 119 -1.92 -14.08 17.00
N LEU A 120 -3.08 -13.47 16.83
CA LEU A 120 -3.48 -12.29 17.59
C LEU A 120 -4.15 -12.65 18.90
N SER A 121 -3.96 -11.79 19.89
CA SER A 121 -4.82 -11.81 21.06
C SER A 121 -6.25 -11.40 20.68
N VAL A 122 -7.25 -11.97 21.39
CA VAL A 122 -8.67 -11.62 21.21
C VAL A 122 -8.91 -10.12 21.29
N ARG A 123 -8.12 -9.41 22.11
CA ARG A 123 -8.21 -7.96 22.25
C ARG A 123 -7.81 -7.24 20.98
N THR A 124 -6.70 -7.63 20.37
CA THR A 124 -6.20 -7.01 19.12
C THR A 124 -7.14 -7.30 17.97
N GLU A 125 -7.60 -8.56 17.83
CA GLU A 125 -8.53 -8.94 16.79
C GLU A 125 -9.86 -8.18 16.90
N ALA A 126 -10.43 -8.05 18.08
CA ALA A 126 -11.68 -7.33 18.33
C ALA A 126 -11.57 -5.81 18.14
N ASP A 127 -10.38 -5.22 18.17
CA ASP A 127 -10.17 -3.80 17.93
C ASP A 127 -10.02 -3.44 16.44
N LEU A 128 -9.84 -4.41 15.55
CA LEU A 128 -9.78 -4.14 14.10
C LEU A 128 -11.15 -3.62 13.60
N LEU A 129 -11.12 -2.68 12.66
CA LEU A 129 -12.33 -2.18 12.00
C LEU A 129 -12.95 -3.31 11.16
N ALA A 130 -14.18 -3.71 11.50
CA ALA A 130 -14.84 -4.87 10.90
C ALA A 130 -14.83 -4.88 9.35
N PRO A 131 -15.15 -3.79 8.61
CA PRO A 131 -15.11 -3.81 7.15
C PRO A 131 -13.71 -4.11 6.57
N LEU A 132 -12.65 -3.69 7.26
CA LEU A 132 -11.27 -3.98 6.86
C LEU A 132 -10.85 -5.39 7.27
N ALA A 133 -11.21 -5.83 8.47
CA ALA A 133 -10.95 -7.19 8.93
C ALA A 133 -11.63 -8.23 8.01
N ASP A 134 -12.90 -7.99 7.63
CA ASP A 134 -13.65 -8.87 6.73
C ASP A 134 -13.01 -8.95 5.34
N ALA A 135 -12.48 -7.84 4.81
CA ALA A 135 -11.73 -7.85 3.54
C ALA A 135 -10.40 -8.65 3.63
N GLY A 136 -9.91 -8.92 4.85
CA GLY A 136 -8.73 -9.75 5.11
C GLY A 136 -9.01 -11.26 5.11
N ARG A 137 -10.25 -11.71 4.83
CA ARG A 137 -10.67 -13.12 4.92
C ARG A 137 -10.54 -13.85 3.58
N VAL A 138 -10.20 -15.12 3.68
CA VAL A 138 -10.28 -16.09 2.59
C VAL A 138 -10.97 -17.33 3.13
N HIS A 139 -12.08 -17.73 2.54
CA HIS A 139 -12.92 -18.88 2.98
C HIS A 139 -13.36 -18.81 4.45
N GLY A 140 -13.54 -17.60 5.00
CA GLY A 140 -13.98 -17.39 6.38
C GLY A 140 -12.86 -17.11 7.38
N ASP A 141 -11.64 -17.56 7.14
CA ASP A 141 -10.49 -17.30 7.99
C ASP A 141 -9.78 -15.99 7.61
N GLN A 142 -9.35 -15.22 8.58
CA GLN A 142 -8.63 -13.97 8.34
C GLN A 142 -7.13 -14.24 8.25
N TYR A 143 -6.52 -13.93 7.09
CA TYR A 143 -5.09 -14.07 6.82
C TYR A 143 -4.41 -12.72 6.59
N GLY A 144 -5.12 -11.78 5.96
CA GLY A 144 -4.67 -10.40 5.80
C GLY A 144 -5.11 -9.57 7.01
N LEU A 145 -4.16 -9.02 7.74
CA LEU A 145 -4.43 -8.09 8.83
C LEU A 145 -4.29 -6.68 8.30
N PRO A 146 -5.33 -5.82 8.35
CA PRO A 146 -5.19 -4.44 7.90
C PRO A 146 -4.20 -3.72 8.82
N PHE A 147 -3.19 -3.06 8.24
CA PHE A 147 -2.15 -2.35 9.01
C PHE A 147 -2.39 -0.84 9.05
N VAL A 148 -2.61 -0.25 7.90
CA VAL A 148 -3.00 1.15 7.72
C VAL A 148 -4.01 1.24 6.60
N ALA A 149 -4.75 2.35 6.55
CA ALA A 149 -5.72 2.57 5.49
C ALA A 149 -5.60 3.97 4.89
N SER A 150 -6.17 4.15 3.72
CA SER A 150 -6.40 5.43 3.09
C SER A 150 -7.72 5.40 2.31
N THR A 151 -8.29 6.57 2.03
CA THR A 151 -9.30 6.74 1.01
C THR A 151 -8.82 7.76 0.00
N ARG A 152 -9.48 7.86 -1.14
CA ARG A 152 -9.07 8.75 -2.23
C ARG A 152 -10.02 9.93 -2.34
N LEU A 153 -9.43 11.10 -2.60
CA LEU A 153 -10.13 12.32 -2.98
C LEU A 153 -9.42 12.97 -4.17
N MET A 154 -10.08 13.84 -4.85
CA MET A 154 -9.47 14.75 -5.80
C MET A 154 -8.98 15.99 -5.04
N PHE A 155 -7.71 16.34 -5.23
CA PHE A 155 -7.04 17.52 -4.70
C PHE A 155 -6.95 18.59 -5.78
N TYR A 156 -7.01 19.85 -5.36
CA TYR A 156 -6.75 20.96 -6.25
C TYR A 156 -5.88 22.03 -5.55
N ASN A 157 -5.03 22.68 -6.32
CA ASN A 157 -4.28 23.84 -5.87
C ASN A 157 -5.18 25.08 -5.93
N THR A 158 -5.54 25.61 -4.77
CA THR A 158 -6.51 26.72 -4.66
C THR A 158 -6.01 27.97 -5.38
N ASP A 159 -4.73 28.34 -5.21
CA ASP A 159 -4.16 29.52 -5.83
C ASP A 159 -4.18 29.41 -7.36
N LEU A 160 -3.84 28.26 -7.94
CA LEU A 160 -3.89 28.05 -9.38
C LEU A 160 -5.32 28.10 -9.94
N LEU A 161 -6.31 27.57 -9.19
CA LEU A 161 -7.70 27.64 -9.62
C LEU A 161 -8.28 29.06 -9.52
N GLU A 162 -7.89 29.84 -8.50
CA GLU A 162 -8.24 31.25 -8.37
C GLU A 162 -7.63 32.08 -9.51
N ASP A 163 -6.34 31.92 -9.76
CA ASP A 163 -5.62 32.66 -10.82
C ASP A 163 -6.16 32.35 -12.22
N ALA A 164 -6.57 31.09 -12.46
CA ALA A 164 -7.20 30.70 -13.73
C ALA A 164 -8.70 31.09 -13.84
N GLY A 165 -9.26 31.70 -12.81
CA GLY A 165 -10.68 32.08 -12.78
C GLY A 165 -11.64 30.88 -12.82
N VAL A 166 -11.19 29.72 -12.31
CA VAL A 166 -12.05 28.55 -12.10
C VAL A 166 -12.96 28.78 -10.90
N ILE A 167 -12.42 29.35 -9.84
CA ILE A 167 -13.14 29.74 -8.62
C ILE A 167 -12.89 31.21 -8.29
N ALA A 168 -13.81 31.83 -7.57
CA ALA A 168 -13.60 33.13 -6.97
C ALA A 168 -12.64 33.01 -5.77
N LYS A 169 -11.95 34.09 -5.42
CA LYS A 169 -11.00 34.13 -4.31
C LYS A 169 -11.65 33.69 -3.01
N GLY A 170 -11.07 32.68 -2.38
CA GLY A 170 -11.57 32.11 -1.13
C GLY A 170 -12.78 31.19 -1.26
N ALA A 171 -13.25 30.92 -2.48
CA ALA A 171 -14.36 30.02 -2.72
C ALA A 171 -13.88 28.55 -2.77
N ALA A 172 -14.71 27.63 -2.27
CA ALA A 172 -14.48 26.20 -2.47
C ALA A 172 -14.90 25.77 -3.88
N TRP A 173 -14.11 24.89 -4.50
CA TRP A 173 -14.46 24.25 -5.76
C TRP A 173 -15.21 22.93 -5.50
N GLN A 174 -16.34 22.73 -6.14
CA GLN A 174 -17.19 21.55 -5.96
C GLN A 174 -17.73 21.07 -7.32
N PRO A 175 -16.87 20.55 -8.20
CA PRO A 175 -17.32 20.00 -9.48
C PRO A 175 -18.15 18.75 -9.24
N ARG A 176 -19.24 18.60 -10.01
CA ARG A 176 -20.12 17.44 -9.92
C ARG A 176 -19.94 16.48 -11.09
N THR A 177 -19.48 17.00 -12.23
CA THR A 177 -19.39 16.26 -13.49
C THR A 177 -18.00 16.31 -14.09
N TRP A 178 -17.67 15.33 -14.93
CA TRP A 178 -16.45 15.35 -15.74
C TRP A 178 -16.39 16.52 -16.71
N ALA A 179 -17.53 16.98 -17.19
CA ALA A 179 -17.58 18.19 -18.04
C ALA A 179 -17.07 19.42 -17.28
N GLU A 180 -17.47 19.60 -16.02
CA GLU A 180 -16.98 20.70 -15.16
C GLU A 180 -15.49 20.55 -14.84
N LEU A 181 -15.02 19.32 -14.63
CA LEU A 181 -13.60 19.01 -14.41
C LEU A 181 -12.78 19.38 -15.66
N THR A 182 -13.21 18.93 -16.84
CA THR A 182 -12.55 19.25 -18.13
C THR A 182 -12.53 20.74 -18.39
N ALA A 183 -13.64 21.46 -18.10
CA ALA A 183 -13.72 22.92 -18.26
C ALA A 183 -12.70 23.64 -17.33
N ALA A 184 -12.57 23.20 -16.08
CA ALA A 184 -11.58 23.74 -15.16
C ALA A 184 -10.14 23.49 -15.64
N ALA A 185 -9.85 22.27 -16.12
CA ALA A 185 -8.55 21.92 -16.65
C ALA A 185 -8.16 22.74 -17.89
N LYS A 186 -9.13 23.05 -18.78
CA LYS A 186 -8.89 23.93 -19.92
C LYS A 186 -8.53 25.35 -19.49
N LYS A 187 -9.22 25.92 -18.51
CA LYS A 187 -8.88 27.25 -17.95
C LYS A 187 -7.47 27.23 -17.31
N LEU A 188 -7.11 26.19 -16.57
CA LEU A 188 -5.76 26.05 -16.03
C LEU A 188 -4.70 26.03 -17.13
N LYS A 189 -4.95 25.28 -18.22
CA LYS A 189 -4.06 25.24 -19.38
C LYS A 189 -3.92 26.60 -20.05
N GLU A 190 -5.05 27.31 -20.28
CA GLU A 190 -5.08 28.65 -20.84
C GLU A 190 -4.34 29.67 -19.98
N ASN A 191 -4.36 29.48 -18.66
CA ASN A 191 -3.59 30.28 -17.69
C ASN A 191 -2.11 29.84 -17.54
N GLY A 192 -1.65 28.91 -18.37
CA GLY A 192 -0.24 28.48 -18.41
C GLY A 192 0.17 27.48 -17.33
N VAL A 193 -0.78 26.85 -16.64
CA VAL A 193 -0.46 25.78 -15.67
C VAL A 193 0.14 24.60 -16.43
N ARG A 194 1.33 24.19 -16.02
CA ARG A 194 2.10 23.15 -16.71
C ARG A 194 1.36 21.81 -16.82
N THR A 195 0.72 21.40 -15.74
CA THR A 195 -0.05 20.17 -15.64
C THR A 195 -1.42 20.48 -15.06
N PRO A 196 -2.42 20.77 -15.89
CA PRO A 196 -3.80 21.05 -15.43
C PRO A 196 -4.36 19.93 -14.55
N ILE A 197 -4.27 18.67 -15.00
CA ILE A 197 -4.64 17.47 -14.25
C ILE A 197 -3.49 16.47 -14.34
N ALA A 198 -2.92 16.04 -13.22
CA ALA A 198 -1.99 14.92 -13.24
C ALA A 198 -2.77 13.59 -13.25
N LEU A 199 -2.35 12.68 -14.13
CA LEU A 199 -2.94 11.35 -14.31
C LEU A 199 -1.84 10.27 -14.13
N PRO A 200 -1.50 9.88 -12.88
CA PRO A 200 -0.42 8.95 -12.60
C PRO A 200 -0.85 7.49 -12.81
N LEU A 201 -0.69 6.99 -14.03
CA LEU A 201 -0.90 5.60 -14.43
C LEU A 201 0.41 4.82 -14.59
N GLY A 202 1.50 5.31 -14.00
CA GLY A 202 2.79 4.61 -13.89
C GLY A 202 2.74 3.43 -12.91
N PRO A 203 3.77 2.57 -12.92
CA PRO A 203 3.73 1.25 -12.26
C PRO A 203 3.64 1.28 -10.73
N GLU A 204 3.84 2.42 -10.08
CA GLU A 204 3.76 2.51 -8.61
C GLU A 204 2.34 2.20 -8.09
N GLU A 205 1.32 2.90 -8.61
CA GLU A 205 -0.06 2.80 -8.13
C GLU A 205 -1.12 2.88 -9.25
N ALA A 206 -0.81 2.47 -10.47
CA ALA A 206 -1.73 2.55 -11.60
C ALA A 206 -3.09 1.90 -11.33
N GLN A 207 -3.14 0.80 -10.56
CA GLN A 207 -4.38 0.13 -10.18
C GLN A 207 -5.28 1.02 -9.28
N ALA A 208 -4.67 1.87 -8.43
CA ALA A 208 -5.41 2.79 -7.57
C ALA A 208 -6.04 3.92 -8.39
N GLU A 209 -5.24 4.56 -9.22
CA GLU A 209 -5.72 5.62 -10.10
C GLU A 209 -6.83 5.10 -11.02
N SER A 210 -6.62 3.94 -11.65
CA SER A 210 -7.62 3.28 -12.49
C SER A 210 -8.92 3.01 -11.75
N MET A 211 -8.87 2.41 -10.57
CA MET A 211 -10.06 2.07 -9.80
C MET A 211 -10.87 3.32 -9.42
N GLN A 212 -10.20 4.40 -9.04
CA GLN A 212 -10.87 5.65 -8.68
C GLN A 212 -11.65 6.22 -9.88
N TRP A 213 -11.05 6.27 -11.07
CA TRP A 213 -11.71 6.71 -12.29
C TRP A 213 -12.83 5.76 -12.72
N MET A 214 -12.61 4.44 -12.66
CA MET A 214 -13.64 3.45 -12.97
C MET A 214 -14.88 3.61 -12.08
N LEU A 215 -14.69 3.82 -10.76
CA LEU A 215 -15.80 4.04 -9.82
C LEU A 215 -16.56 5.35 -10.14
N ALA A 216 -15.84 6.40 -10.48
CA ALA A 216 -16.45 7.69 -10.89
C ALA A 216 -17.19 7.58 -12.24
N GLY A 217 -16.75 6.70 -13.12
CA GLY A 217 -17.40 6.37 -14.39
C GLY A 217 -18.57 5.39 -14.28
N GLY A 218 -18.94 4.97 -13.06
CA GLY A 218 -20.03 4.03 -12.81
C GLY A 218 -19.67 2.55 -12.98
N GLY A 219 -18.36 2.25 -13.16
CA GLY A 219 -17.82 0.90 -13.26
C GLY A 219 -17.12 0.44 -11.97
N GLY A 220 -16.00 -0.24 -12.12
CA GLY A 220 -15.16 -0.76 -11.04
C GLY A 220 -14.33 -1.96 -11.49
N ILE A 221 -13.53 -2.51 -10.60
CA ILE A 221 -12.73 -3.72 -10.88
C ILE A 221 -13.60 -4.97 -10.78
N THR A 222 -14.47 -5.03 -9.76
CA THR A 222 -15.44 -6.11 -9.55
C THR A 222 -16.84 -5.57 -9.43
N ASN A 223 -17.84 -6.40 -9.74
CA ASN A 223 -19.24 -6.15 -9.47
C ASN A 223 -19.63 -6.54 -8.03
N ASP A 224 -20.92 -6.39 -7.68
CA ASP A 224 -21.43 -6.74 -6.34
C ASP A 224 -21.44 -8.25 -6.08
N SER A 225 -21.32 -9.08 -7.11
CA SER A 225 -21.14 -10.54 -7.00
C SER A 225 -19.65 -10.96 -7.03
N GLU A 226 -18.76 -10.01 -6.83
CA GLU A 226 -17.31 -10.17 -6.81
C GLU A 226 -16.70 -10.69 -8.14
N GLY A 227 -17.45 -10.73 -9.24
CA GLY A 227 -16.93 -11.04 -10.57
C GLY A 227 -16.11 -9.88 -11.13
N TYR A 228 -15.00 -10.16 -11.81
CA TYR A 228 -14.23 -9.12 -12.51
C TYR A 228 -15.05 -8.50 -13.65
N VAL A 229 -15.10 -7.16 -13.69
CA VAL A 229 -15.79 -6.36 -14.72
C VAL A 229 -14.87 -5.29 -15.33
N ILE A 230 -13.58 -5.61 -15.37
CA ILE A 230 -12.52 -4.68 -15.80
C ILE A 230 -12.78 -4.15 -17.23
N ASP A 231 -13.25 -4.99 -18.12
CA ASP A 231 -13.58 -4.70 -19.53
C ASP A 231 -15.04 -4.24 -19.74
N SER A 232 -15.74 -3.86 -18.69
CA SER A 232 -17.13 -3.37 -18.82
C SER A 232 -17.21 -2.11 -19.68
N THR A 233 -18.37 -1.92 -20.33
CA THR A 233 -18.63 -0.72 -21.15
C THR A 233 -18.41 0.59 -20.36
N ALA A 234 -18.74 0.62 -19.07
CA ALA A 234 -18.52 1.78 -18.22
C ALA A 234 -17.02 2.10 -18.06
N ASN A 235 -16.20 1.06 -17.81
CA ASN A 235 -14.76 1.21 -17.70
C ASN A 235 -14.11 1.60 -19.03
N VAL A 236 -14.52 0.98 -20.15
CA VAL A 236 -14.01 1.36 -21.48
C VAL A 236 -14.28 2.84 -21.77
N LYS A 237 -15.52 3.30 -21.56
CA LYS A 237 -15.88 4.73 -21.71
C LYS A 237 -15.09 5.63 -20.78
N THR A 238 -14.79 5.18 -19.57
CA THR A 238 -13.94 5.92 -18.63
C THR A 238 -12.54 6.15 -19.22
N PHE A 239 -11.91 5.11 -19.73
CA PHE A 239 -10.57 5.23 -20.31
C PHE A 239 -10.57 5.95 -21.68
N GLU A 240 -11.66 5.87 -22.44
CA GLU A 240 -11.86 6.71 -23.63
C GLU A 240 -11.89 8.20 -23.24
N TYR A 241 -12.65 8.57 -22.22
CA TYR A 241 -12.65 9.95 -21.69
C TYR A 241 -11.24 10.38 -21.24
N LEU A 242 -10.52 9.55 -20.48
CA LEU A 242 -9.17 9.88 -20.06
C LEU A 242 -8.22 10.08 -21.24
N ARG A 243 -8.30 9.20 -22.25
CA ARG A 243 -7.48 9.29 -23.47
C ARG A 243 -7.84 10.51 -24.32
N ASP A 244 -9.13 10.71 -24.63
CA ASP A 244 -9.56 11.68 -25.63
C ASP A 244 -9.73 13.08 -25.05
N ASP A 245 -10.46 13.19 -23.93
CA ASP A 245 -10.83 14.49 -23.35
C ASP A 245 -9.75 15.06 -22.42
N LEU A 246 -8.88 14.22 -21.83
CA LEU A 246 -7.80 14.71 -20.97
C LEU A 246 -6.45 14.65 -21.68
N VAL A 247 -5.98 13.46 -22.06
CA VAL A 247 -4.64 13.29 -22.68
C VAL A 247 -4.63 13.91 -24.08
N GLY A 248 -5.55 13.54 -24.95
CA GLY A 248 -5.66 14.06 -26.33
C GLY A 248 -5.89 15.55 -26.39
N ALA A 249 -6.58 16.13 -25.41
CA ALA A 249 -6.74 17.58 -25.27
C ALA A 249 -5.49 18.28 -24.67
N GLY A 250 -4.44 17.51 -24.29
CA GLY A 250 -3.20 18.02 -23.68
C GLY A 250 -3.44 18.67 -22.32
N LEU A 251 -4.36 18.12 -21.52
CA LEU A 251 -4.68 18.60 -20.18
C LEU A 251 -3.88 17.88 -19.08
N THR A 252 -3.15 16.82 -19.41
CA THR A 252 -2.40 16.01 -18.44
C THR A 252 -0.93 16.41 -18.31
N GLY A 253 -0.53 17.49 -18.94
CA GLY A 253 0.84 18.00 -18.91
C GLY A 253 1.77 17.27 -19.89
N PRO A 254 3.09 17.45 -19.75
CA PRO A 254 4.07 16.94 -20.69
C PRO A 254 4.47 15.47 -20.43
N ASP A 255 4.19 14.96 -19.23
CA ASP A 255 4.54 13.57 -18.87
C ASP A 255 3.46 12.62 -19.41
N GLU A 256 3.88 11.51 -20.03
CA GLU A 256 2.97 10.46 -20.43
C GLU A 256 2.38 9.77 -19.18
N PRO A 257 1.05 9.61 -19.07
CA PRO A 257 0.43 9.03 -17.88
C PRO A 257 0.98 7.66 -17.47
N GLY A 258 1.26 6.78 -18.44
CA GLY A 258 1.83 5.45 -18.17
C GLY A 258 3.28 5.46 -17.64
N GLY A 259 3.99 6.58 -17.76
CA GLY A 259 5.32 6.80 -17.19
C GLY A 259 5.33 7.68 -15.95
N LEU A 260 4.18 8.21 -15.55
CA LEU A 260 4.06 9.10 -14.40
C LEU A 260 3.64 8.30 -13.16
N ASP A 261 4.57 8.14 -12.22
CA ASP A 261 4.28 7.56 -10.90
C ASP A 261 3.57 8.57 -9.98
N ARG A 262 2.76 8.06 -9.05
CA ARG A 262 2.07 8.86 -8.03
C ARG A 262 3.05 9.78 -7.28
N ARG A 263 4.20 9.28 -6.87
CA ARG A 263 5.21 10.08 -6.14
C ARG A 263 5.62 11.32 -6.92
N ARG A 264 5.94 11.16 -8.21
CA ARG A 264 6.30 12.29 -9.08
C ARG A 264 5.14 13.27 -9.28
N ALA A 265 3.90 12.77 -9.38
CA ALA A 265 2.72 13.63 -9.46
C ALA A 265 2.53 14.44 -8.17
N PHE A 266 2.74 13.84 -6.99
CA PHE A 266 2.66 14.51 -5.69
C PHE A 266 3.79 15.55 -5.52
N GLU A 267 5.03 15.23 -5.91
CA GLU A 267 6.14 16.18 -5.93
C GLU A 267 5.81 17.39 -6.81
N ALA A 268 5.34 17.16 -8.04
CA ALA A 268 4.96 18.23 -8.96
C ALA A 268 3.79 19.10 -8.41
N PHE A 269 2.82 18.49 -7.72
CA PHE A 269 1.74 19.24 -7.07
C PHE A 269 2.26 20.10 -5.92
N THR A 270 3.13 19.56 -5.08
CA THR A 270 3.72 20.29 -3.95
C THR A 270 4.73 21.35 -4.40
N ASP A 271 5.25 21.26 -5.61
CA ASP A 271 6.07 22.30 -6.26
C ASP A 271 5.22 23.33 -7.04
N GLY A 272 3.87 23.26 -6.94
CA GLY A 272 2.95 24.21 -7.55
C GLY A 272 2.79 24.08 -9.08
N GLN A 273 3.18 22.96 -9.67
CA GLN A 273 3.15 22.71 -11.11
C GLN A 273 1.87 22.02 -11.59
N VAL A 274 1.09 21.47 -10.66
CA VAL A 274 -0.14 20.69 -10.94
C VAL A 274 -1.35 21.42 -10.39
N GLY A 275 -2.39 21.58 -11.21
CA GLY A 275 -3.66 22.18 -10.78
C GLY A 275 -4.54 21.21 -10.01
N ILE A 276 -4.71 20.00 -10.53
CA ILE A 276 -5.66 19.00 -10.02
C ILE A 276 -5.01 17.61 -10.12
N LEU A 277 -5.25 16.77 -9.12
CA LEU A 277 -4.89 15.34 -9.16
C LEU A 277 -5.72 14.52 -8.16
N ASN A 278 -5.80 13.23 -8.40
CA ASN A 278 -6.29 12.30 -7.38
C ASN A 278 -5.20 12.03 -6.34
N GLY A 279 -5.59 11.91 -5.08
CA GLY A 279 -4.63 11.73 -4.01
C GLY A 279 -5.22 11.03 -2.78
N HIS A 280 -4.36 10.80 -1.83
CA HIS A 280 -4.68 10.18 -0.55
C HIS A 280 -4.12 11.03 0.61
N PRO A 281 -4.43 10.67 1.89
CA PRO A 281 -4.15 11.55 3.04
C PRO A 281 -2.70 12.03 3.19
N THR A 282 -1.71 11.26 2.69
CA THR A 282 -0.28 11.64 2.83
C THR A 282 0.05 12.94 2.11
N LEU A 283 -0.63 13.26 0.98
CA LEU A 283 -0.41 14.48 0.21
C LEU A 283 -0.75 15.74 1.03
N VAL A 284 -1.68 15.64 1.98
CA VAL A 284 -2.08 16.78 2.83
C VAL A 284 -0.87 17.34 3.59
N GLN A 285 -0.12 16.47 4.26
CA GLN A 285 1.05 16.89 5.04
C GLN A 285 2.16 17.44 4.14
N GLN A 286 2.40 16.80 3.00
CA GLN A 286 3.42 17.20 2.04
C GLN A 286 3.12 18.59 1.46
N ALA A 287 1.86 18.83 1.04
CA ALA A 287 1.43 20.10 0.51
C ALA A 287 1.50 21.23 1.55
N HIS A 288 1.04 20.97 2.79
CA HIS A 288 1.16 21.94 3.87
C HIS A 288 2.61 22.28 4.20
N ALA A 289 3.52 21.30 4.19
CA ALA A 289 4.95 21.53 4.45
C ALA A 289 5.60 22.45 3.39
N LYS A 290 5.06 22.45 2.17
CA LYS A 290 5.51 23.29 1.06
C LYS A 290 4.70 24.61 0.94
N GLY A 291 3.72 24.84 1.82
CA GLY A 291 2.89 26.05 1.79
C GLY A 291 1.83 26.08 0.69
N ILE A 292 1.52 24.95 0.07
CA ILE A 292 0.48 24.84 -0.96
C ILE A 292 -0.89 24.95 -0.28
N LYS A 293 -1.71 25.87 -0.75
CA LYS A 293 -3.12 25.94 -0.42
C LYS A 293 -3.88 24.94 -1.26
N LEU A 294 -4.44 23.94 -0.63
CA LEU A 294 -5.17 22.87 -1.29
C LEU A 294 -6.63 22.84 -0.87
N GLY A 295 -7.48 22.41 -1.82
CA GLY A 295 -8.81 21.92 -1.50
C GLY A 295 -8.94 20.45 -1.85
N MET A 296 -9.93 19.79 -1.26
CA MET A 296 -10.18 18.36 -1.43
C MET A 296 -11.67 18.14 -1.64
N VAL A 297 -12.01 17.37 -2.66
CA VAL A 297 -13.40 17.03 -3.02
C VAL A 297 -13.46 15.58 -3.51
N PRO A 298 -14.60 14.91 -3.46
CA PRO A 298 -14.78 13.67 -4.19
C PRO A 298 -14.50 13.85 -5.70
N LEU A 299 -13.94 12.82 -6.34
CA LEU A 299 -13.80 12.83 -7.81
C LEU A 299 -15.20 12.90 -8.43
N PRO A 300 -15.50 13.91 -9.29
CA PRO A 300 -16.82 14.04 -9.91
C PRO A 300 -17.15 12.84 -10.79
N THR A 301 -18.45 12.58 -11.00
CA THR A 301 -18.96 11.50 -11.84
C THR A 301 -19.31 11.97 -13.24
N THR A 302 -19.61 11.05 -14.13
CA THR A 302 -20.03 11.39 -15.50
C THR A 302 -21.33 12.19 -15.54
N ASP A 303 -22.28 11.90 -14.65
CA ASP A 303 -23.67 12.39 -14.65
C ASP A 303 -24.04 13.21 -13.41
N GLY A 304 -23.10 13.49 -12.52
CA GLY A 304 -23.32 14.22 -11.28
C GLY A 304 -23.98 13.42 -10.17
N SER A 305 -24.04 12.10 -10.32
CA SER A 305 -24.47 11.18 -9.25
C SER A 305 -23.50 11.17 -8.07
N GLU A 306 -23.93 10.62 -6.95
CA GLU A 306 -23.07 10.51 -5.74
C GLU A 306 -21.83 9.65 -6.03
N PRO A 307 -20.62 10.19 -5.85
CA PRO A 307 -19.39 9.44 -6.13
C PRO A 307 -19.17 8.32 -5.12
N ARG A 308 -18.73 7.16 -5.61
CA ARG A 308 -18.32 6.05 -4.74
C ARG A 308 -16.91 6.31 -4.25
N ALA A 309 -16.72 6.30 -2.92
CA ALA A 309 -15.41 6.41 -2.33
C ALA A 309 -14.57 5.15 -2.60
N MET A 310 -13.31 5.33 -2.94
CA MET A 310 -12.32 4.28 -3.00
C MET A 310 -11.55 4.24 -1.70
N GLY A 311 -11.42 3.05 -1.10
CA GLY A 311 -10.55 2.77 0.04
C GLY A 311 -9.40 1.86 -0.33
N VAL A 312 -8.30 2.02 0.36
CA VAL A 312 -7.15 1.12 0.30
C VAL A 312 -6.79 0.73 1.72
N ALA A 313 -6.54 -0.54 1.96
CA ALA A 313 -5.86 -1.01 3.15
C ALA A 313 -4.56 -1.70 2.72
N ASP A 314 -3.52 -1.47 3.48
CA ASP A 314 -2.27 -2.19 3.33
C ASP A 314 -2.26 -3.33 4.34
N TRP A 315 -1.79 -4.49 3.90
CA TRP A 315 -1.99 -5.74 4.60
C TRP A 315 -0.70 -6.23 5.22
N ILE A 316 -0.79 -6.67 6.47
CA ILE A 316 0.29 -7.40 7.13
C ILE A 316 -0.14 -8.85 7.33
N MET A 317 0.79 -9.79 7.19
CA MET A 317 0.53 -11.22 7.31
C MET A 317 1.73 -11.93 7.91
N ALA A 318 1.50 -13.09 8.51
CA ALA A 318 2.56 -13.94 9.03
C ALA A 318 2.65 -15.26 8.25
N PHE A 319 3.86 -15.58 7.81
CA PHE A 319 4.17 -16.81 7.08
C PHE A 319 4.45 -17.98 8.02
N LYS A 320 4.11 -19.20 7.59
CA LYS A 320 4.36 -20.44 8.33
C LYS A 320 5.85 -20.81 8.35
N ASN A 321 6.65 -20.01 9.08
CA ASN A 321 8.09 -20.18 9.25
C ASN A 321 8.49 -20.77 10.61
N GLY A 322 7.52 -21.28 11.39
CA GLY A 322 7.81 -21.95 12.67
C GLY A 322 7.81 -21.05 13.91
N HIS A 323 7.48 -19.77 13.78
CA HIS A 323 7.47 -18.79 14.89
C HIS A 323 6.09 -18.12 15.10
N PRO A 324 4.95 -18.87 15.15
CA PRO A 324 3.63 -18.23 15.24
C PRO A 324 3.47 -17.44 16.54
N LYS A 325 3.95 -17.95 17.66
CA LYS A 325 3.84 -17.30 18.96
C LYS A 325 4.60 -15.97 19.02
N GLU A 326 5.83 -15.96 18.55
CA GLU A 326 6.68 -14.77 18.53
C GLU A 326 6.18 -13.74 17.50
N SER A 327 5.72 -14.21 16.34
CA SER A 327 5.09 -13.37 15.32
C SER A 327 3.80 -12.74 15.83
N GLY A 328 2.94 -13.52 16.49
CA GLY A 328 1.71 -13.03 17.10
C GLY A 328 1.98 -11.99 18.18
N ALA A 329 2.91 -12.25 19.08
CA ALA A 329 3.29 -11.30 20.13
C ALA A 329 3.88 -9.98 19.56
N PHE A 330 4.65 -10.06 18.47
CA PHE A 330 5.14 -8.85 17.79
C PHE A 330 4.02 -8.10 17.09
N LEU A 331 3.06 -8.79 16.47
CA LEU A 331 1.89 -8.18 15.85
C LEU A 331 0.98 -7.53 16.90
N ASP A 332 0.70 -8.18 18.03
CA ASP A 332 -0.04 -7.56 19.13
C ASP A 332 0.64 -6.26 19.61
N TYR A 333 1.97 -6.27 19.74
CA TYR A 333 2.73 -5.06 20.08
C TYR A 333 2.64 -3.97 19.00
N LEU A 334 2.70 -4.36 17.72
CA LEU A 334 2.54 -3.44 16.59
C LEU A 334 1.17 -2.74 16.64
N TYR A 335 0.09 -3.51 16.93
CA TYR A 335 -1.28 -3.00 17.00
C TYR A 335 -1.61 -2.26 18.30
N GLU A 336 -0.71 -2.19 19.29
CA GLU A 336 -0.94 -1.29 20.42
C GLU A 336 -1.24 0.13 19.91
N GLU A 337 -2.30 0.75 20.42
CA GLU A 337 -2.78 2.08 20.01
C GLU A 337 -1.65 3.10 19.82
N LYS A 338 -0.69 3.14 20.76
CA LYS A 338 0.46 4.07 20.69
C LYS A 338 1.34 3.87 19.45
N ASN A 339 1.52 2.63 18.97
CA ASN A 339 2.39 2.30 17.85
C ASN A 339 1.67 2.56 16.51
N VAL A 340 0.40 2.11 16.38
CA VAL A 340 -0.43 2.40 15.19
C VAL A 340 -0.64 3.90 15.03
N THR A 341 -1.00 4.61 16.11
CA THR A 341 -1.20 6.06 16.08
C THR A 341 0.08 6.81 15.71
N ALA A 342 1.24 6.38 16.24
CA ALA A 342 2.52 7.01 15.90
C ALA A 342 2.86 6.82 14.40
N PHE A 343 2.56 5.65 13.83
CA PHE A 343 2.78 5.40 12.41
C PHE A 343 1.83 6.23 11.53
N THR A 344 0.52 6.15 11.79
CA THR A 344 -0.48 6.87 10.99
C THR A 344 -0.31 8.38 11.07
N ALA A 345 0.01 8.93 12.25
CA ALA A 345 0.27 10.36 12.40
C ALA A 345 1.54 10.80 11.64
N LYS A 346 2.60 9.97 11.67
CA LYS A 346 3.85 10.30 10.98
C LYS A 346 3.68 10.34 9.46
N TYR A 347 2.94 9.39 8.89
CA TYR A 347 2.80 9.24 7.43
C TYR A 347 1.47 9.77 6.88
N GLY A 348 0.63 10.41 7.73
CA GLY A 348 -0.64 10.96 7.30
C GLY A 348 -1.65 9.91 6.84
N LEU A 349 -1.64 8.71 7.45
CA LEU A 349 -2.49 7.59 7.10
C LEU A 349 -3.67 7.44 8.07
N LEU A 350 -4.61 6.57 7.73
CA LEU A 350 -5.79 6.31 8.55
C LEU A 350 -5.57 5.05 9.41
N PRO A 351 -6.03 5.08 10.68
CA PRO A 351 -5.98 3.92 11.54
C PRO A 351 -6.99 2.85 11.10
N VAL A 352 -6.63 1.60 11.34
CA VAL A 352 -7.44 0.41 11.03
C VAL A 352 -8.08 -0.23 12.26
N THR A 353 -7.87 0.37 13.42
CA THR A 353 -8.44 -0.08 14.70
C THR A 353 -9.57 0.84 15.15
N THR A 354 -10.55 0.30 15.84
CA THR A 354 -11.69 1.04 16.41
C THR A 354 -11.20 2.10 17.41
N SER A 355 -10.23 1.74 18.25
CA SER A 355 -9.61 2.67 19.20
C SER A 355 -8.91 3.83 18.49
N GLY A 356 -8.07 3.55 17.49
CA GLY A 356 -7.38 4.55 16.68
C GLY A 356 -8.34 5.43 15.87
N TYR A 357 -9.40 4.83 15.28
CA TYR A 357 -10.43 5.57 14.55
C TYR A 357 -11.13 6.61 15.44
N ARG A 358 -11.59 6.19 16.63
CA ARG A 358 -12.22 7.10 17.61
C ARG A 358 -11.27 8.20 18.04
N ARG A 359 -10.04 7.84 18.41
CA ARG A 359 -9.02 8.81 18.81
C ARG A 359 -8.76 9.86 17.73
N MET A 360 -8.68 9.46 16.46
CA MET A 360 -8.48 10.41 15.35
C MET A 360 -9.72 11.32 15.15
N LEU A 361 -10.93 10.78 15.26
CA LEU A 361 -12.16 11.58 15.17
C LEU A 361 -12.27 12.61 16.29
N ASP A 362 -11.91 12.22 17.51
CA ASP A 362 -12.03 13.06 18.71
C ASP A 362 -10.84 14.02 18.87
N SER A 363 -9.79 13.88 18.04
CA SER A 363 -8.59 14.72 18.12
C SER A 363 -8.87 16.17 17.71
N ASP A 364 -8.45 17.12 18.53
CA ASP A 364 -8.46 18.56 18.20
C ASP A 364 -7.14 19.03 17.55
N ASP A 365 -6.21 18.12 17.25
CA ASP A 365 -4.97 18.47 16.57
C ASP A 365 -5.26 18.99 15.15
N PRO A 366 -4.85 20.23 14.83
CA PRO A 366 -5.03 20.80 13.49
C PRO A 366 -4.46 19.93 12.36
N LYS A 367 -3.47 19.09 12.64
CA LYS A 367 -2.88 18.17 11.66
C LYS A 367 -3.82 17.00 11.30
N THR A 368 -4.70 16.62 12.22
CA THR A 368 -5.67 15.53 12.00
C THR A 368 -6.98 16.03 11.38
N ALA A 369 -7.30 17.31 11.52
CA ALA A 369 -8.54 17.88 11.01
C ALA A 369 -8.78 17.59 9.51
N PRO A 370 -7.80 17.78 8.61
CA PRO A 370 -7.96 17.46 7.19
C PRO A 370 -8.13 15.95 6.92
N LEU A 371 -7.63 15.09 7.82
CA LEU A 371 -7.72 13.64 7.65
C LEU A 371 -9.09 13.07 7.99
N LYS A 372 -9.91 13.82 8.76
CA LYS A 372 -11.23 13.35 9.19
C LYS A 372 -12.21 13.14 8.02
N VAL A 373 -12.06 13.86 6.92
CA VAL A 373 -12.90 13.64 5.70
C VAL A 373 -12.61 12.26 5.10
N PHE A 374 -11.36 11.90 5.00
CA PHE A 374 -10.94 10.57 4.53
C PHE A 374 -11.39 9.46 5.48
N LEU A 375 -11.22 9.69 6.79
CA LEU A 375 -11.59 8.74 7.81
C LEU A 375 -13.09 8.41 7.79
N ARG A 376 -13.96 9.42 7.62
CA ARG A 376 -15.42 9.23 7.53
C ARG A 376 -15.85 8.45 6.30
N ALA A 377 -15.11 8.54 5.19
CA ALA A 377 -15.40 7.80 3.98
C ALA A 377 -14.97 6.32 4.05
N LEU A 378 -14.04 5.96 4.95
CA LEU A 378 -13.40 4.65 4.99
C LEU A 378 -14.40 3.49 5.19
N PRO A 379 -15.40 3.54 6.12
CA PRO A 379 -16.30 2.40 6.36
C PRO A 379 -17.19 2.04 5.16
N SER A 380 -17.49 2.98 4.27
CA SER A 380 -18.34 2.79 3.09
C SER A 380 -17.57 2.71 1.78
N SER A 381 -16.25 2.77 1.84
CA SER A 381 -15.42 2.77 0.63
C SER A 381 -15.33 1.37 0.00
N ARG A 382 -15.19 1.36 -1.33
CA ARG A 382 -14.88 0.13 -2.08
C ARG A 382 -13.40 -0.16 -1.97
N LEU A 383 -13.06 -1.36 -1.49
CA LEU A 383 -11.70 -1.87 -1.44
C LEU A 383 -11.36 -2.66 -2.69
N TYR A 384 -10.08 -2.90 -2.91
CA TYR A 384 -9.62 -3.90 -3.87
C TYR A 384 -10.16 -5.29 -3.51
N PRO A 385 -10.31 -6.19 -4.49
CA PRO A 385 -10.73 -7.57 -4.23
C PRO A 385 -9.57 -8.42 -3.69
N VAL A 386 -8.96 -7.97 -2.58
CA VAL A 386 -7.75 -8.55 -1.99
C VAL A 386 -7.92 -9.97 -1.47
N GLY A 387 -9.16 -10.39 -1.18
CA GLY A 387 -9.50 -11.78 -0.82
C GLY A 387 -9.46 -12.77 -2.00
N LYS A 388 -9.28 -12.26 -3.25
CA LYS A 388 -9.14 -13.12 -4.43
C LYS A 388 -7.69 -13.54 -4.62
N LYS A 389 -7.46 -14.85 -4.78
CA LYS A 389 -6.11 -15.39 -5.06
C LYS A 389 -5.44 -14.82 -6.32
N SER A 390 -6.26 -14.37 -7.29
CA SER A 390 -5.80 -13.76 -8.53
C SER A 390 -5.37 -12.31 -8.39
N TRP A 391 -5.75 -11.61 -7.29
CA TRP A 391 -5.59 -10.17 -7.18
C TRP A 391 -4.14 -9.69 -7.32
N ALA A 392 -3.18 -10.40 -6.75
CA ALA A 392 -1.77 -10.04 -6.88
C ALA A 392 -1.34 -9.94 -8.36
N GLY A 393 -1.70 -10.95 -9.17
CA GLY A 393 -1.42 -10.97 -10.61
C GLY A 393 -2.19 -9.89 -11.38
N VAL A 394 -3.47 -9.70 -11.06
CA VAL A 394 -4.32 -8.66 -11.69
C VAL A 394 -3.78 -7.26 -11.38
N SER A 395 -3.40 -6.99 -10.14
CA SER A 395 -2.79 -5.73 -9.73
C SER A 395 -1.47 -5.47 -10.47
N ALA A 396 -0.63 -6.49 -10.61
CA ALA A 396 0.62 -6.39 -11.37
C ALA A 396 0.37 -6.10 -12.85
N GLU A 397 -0.66 -6.70 -13.45
CA GLU A 397 -1.02 -6.45 -14.86
C GLU A 397 -1.56 -5.02 -15.06
N PHE A 398 -2.39 -4.50 -14.14
CA PHE A 398 -2.76 -3.07 -14.14
C PHE A 398 -1.53 -2.17 -14.13
N LYS A 399 -0.63 -2.37 -13.19
CA LYS A 399 0.61 -1.58 -13.04
C LYS A 399 1.46 -1.58 -14.31
N LYS A 400 1.47 -2.69 -15.02
CA LYS A 400 2.28 -2.88 -16.23
C LYS A 400 1.63 -2.29 -17.48
N SER A 401 0.30 -2.42 -17.63
CA SER A 401 -0.33 -2.31 -18.93
C SER A 401 -1.32 -1.14 -19.05
N VAL A 402 -1.99 -0.73 -17.96
CA VAL A 402 -3.14 0.17 -18.04
C VAL A 402 -2.80 1.57 -18.55
N GLY A 403 -1.58 2.05 -18.33
CA GLY A 403 -1.11 3.32 -18.89
C GLY A 403 -1.17 3.36 -20.42
N GLY A 404 -1.01 2.22 -21.09
CA GLY A 404 -1.16 2.09 -22.54
C GLY A 404 -2.58 2.35 -23.04
N ALA A 405 -3.60 2.18 -22.20
CA ALA A 405 -4.98 2.47 -22.60
C ALA A 405 -5.23 3.94 -22.92
N VAL A 406 -4.47 4.84 -22.31
CA VAL A 406 -4.63 6.30 -22.49
C VAL A 406 -3.52 6.93 -23.32
N ALA A 407 -2.60 6.15 -23.85
CA ALA A 407 -1.60 6.63 -24.82
C ALA A 407 -2.28 7.21 -26.07
N PRO A 408 -1.64 8.10 -26.83
CA PRO A 408 -2.26 8.73 -28.02
C PRO A 408 -2.82 7.74 -29.06
N ASP A 409 -2.17 6.58 -29.20
CA ASP A 409 -2.59 5.46 -30.07
C ASP A 409 -3.22 4.31 -29.26
N GLY A 410 -3.48 4.54 -27.98
CA GLY A 410 -4.02 3.56 -27.04
C GLY A 410 -5.43 3.09 -27.44
N ARG A 411 -5.72 1.84 -27.11
CA ARG A 411 -7.01 1.20 -27.37
C ARG A 411 -7.60 0.71 -26.06
N PRO A 412 -8.37 1.54 -25.32
CA PRO A 412 -8.88 1.21 -23.98
C PRO A 412 -9.58 -0.15 -23.93
N ALA A 413 -10.43 -0.45 -24.93
CA ALA A 413 -11.16 -1.71 -24.96
C ALA A 413 -10.23 -2.93 -25.01
N ASP A 414 -9.15 -2.86 -25.80
CA ASP A 414 -8.21 -3.98 -25.93
C ASP A 414 -7.39 -4.16 -24.66
N VAL A 415 -6.81 -3.08 -24.13
CA VAL A 415 -6.00 -3.11 -22.91
C VAL A 415 -6.80 -3.62 -21.70
N LEU A 416 -8.03 -3.14 -21.53
CA LEU A 416 -8.89 -3.58 -20.43
C LEU A 416 -9.36 -5.04 -20.62
N ALA A 417 -9.60 -5.46 -21.88
CA ALA A 417 -9.94 -6.85 -22.18
C ALA A 417 -8.78 -7.81 -21.86
N ASP A 418 -7.54 -7.43 -22.18
CA ASP A 418 -6.35 -8.23 -21.88
C ASP A 418 -6.15 -8.42 -20.36
N ILE A 419 -6.31 -7.32 -19.59
CA ILE A 419 -6.26 -7.39 -18.12
C ILE A 419 -7.39 -8.28 -17.57
N ALA A 420 -8.62 -8.12 -18.09
CA ALA A 420 -9.79 -8.90 -17.69
C ALA A 420 -9.62 -10.39 -18.03
N GLU A 421 -9.07 -10.71 -19.19
CA GLU A 421 -8.78 -12.10 -19.60
C GLU A 421 -7.76 -12.74 -18.65
N SER A 422 -6.69 -12.00 -18.32
CA SER A 422 -5.69 -12.44 -17.33
C SER A 422 -6.33 -12.71 -15.96
N ALA A 423 -7.24 -11.83 -15.53
CA ALA A 423 -7.97 -11.99 -14.28
C ALA A 423 -8.87 -13.24 -14.29
N ARG A 424 -9.65 -13.45 -15.34
CA ARG A 424 -10.52 -14.64 -15.49
C ARG A 424 -9.73 -15.94 -15.52
N LYS A 425 -8.63 -15.97 -16.26
CA LYS A 425 -7.73 -17.15 -16.32
C LYS A 425 -7.17 -17.49 -14.93
N ALA A 426 -6.75 -16.49 -14.17
CA ALA A 426 -6.20 -16.69 -12.82
C ALA A 426 -7.25 -17.18 -11.80
N GLU A 427 -8.53 -16.84 -12.01
CA GLU A 427 -9.65 -17.38 -11.20
C GLU A 427 -10.05 -18.80 -11.60
N GLY A 428 -9.60 -19.29 -12.75
CA GLY A 428 -10.03 -20.57 -13.31
C GLY A 428 -11.42 -20.52 -13.92
N THR A 429 -11.88 -19.35 -14.30
CA THR A 429 -13.14 -19.13 -15.03
C THR A 429 -12.84 -19.03 -16.52
N PRO A 430 -13.50 -19.83 -17.37
CA PRO A 430 -13.27 -19.82 -18.83
C PRO A 430 -13.65 -18.50 -19.49
#